data_2d0df3a9ed49448ac1e947995e074486
#
_entry.id   2d0df3a9ed49448ac1e947995e074486
#
_cell.length_a   1.000
_cell.length_b   1.000
_cell.length_c   1.000
_cell.angle_alpha   90.00
_cell.angle_beta   90.00
_cell.angle_gamma   90.00
#
_symmetry.space_group_name_H-M   'P 1'
#
loop_
_entity.id
_entity.type
_entity.pdbx_description
1 polymer ?
#
loop_
_entity_poly.entity_id
_entity_poly.type
_entity_poly.pdbx_seq_one_letter_code
_entity_poly.pdbx_strand_id
1 'polypeptide(L)'
;MLESAFGTSHDARRHSNLSNLEKNCNQIFFKAPAITREFFEKINNDVVPQKTVFFGYQMNTRRFIVLTGLILLFTISTMGTITMWFTDAFRKRIESMFVINEDSFGYQMWRVPPVKPQVKIHIFNYTNVEEFELGTAKKLHVQQTGPYVYHEDLERVNVRFSKVDGTVSYQEKRNYRFSPELSTGSPEDSVIIPNVPLLAGAAMVKRYNFLVRVGYQGLLNALSERAFTTQKALNFVTGYDDHLYDLSKSYLKYEDKPVFDNFGLLVWKQGTQPDVYTVNTGAHDITKLGQIEKFNGASHYDLWGSDSCNSIQTSDGILYPFNRVKSKKEVSFFIPQLCRKVPAYFVGENRMLDKVPVYRYKIPTDVFDCAENEDNKCYCDKTTKACPPRGLFNATSCSFGTPLFYSLPHFFGADRAVFEGITGLNERPTIDDTFMDLHPKFGLMLRGKLKLQLNIRVEKSYGLSELTKYPDGLVLPLAWVEYNIEDRDLPEDLVQLIYHLSFTLWNLELGLKYGCLLATMVTFTCVLLVLKKHRRERCRGDC
;
A
#
# COMPACT_ATOMS: atom_id res chain seq x y z
N MET A 1 -47.13 0.18 5.00
CA MET A 1 -47.40 0.05 3.56
C MET A 1 -46.37 0.87 2.81
N LEU A 2 -45.67 0.21 1.93
CA LEU A 2 -44.54 0.61 1.07
C LEU A 2 -43.16 0.26 1.66
N GLU A 3 -42.96 -1.02 1.95
CA GLU A 3 -41.73 -1.75 1.68
C GLU A 3 -41.76 -2.26 0.24
N SER A 4 -40.59 -2.44 -0.32
CA SER A 4 -40.27 -3.02 -1.63
C SER A 4 -40.09 -2.02 -2.77
N ALA A 5 -38.82 -1.67 -3.02
CA ALA A 5 -38.12 -1.69 -4.30
C ALA A 5 -36.79 -0.91 -4.18
N PHE A 6 -35.72 -1.63 -3.98
CA PHE A 6 -34.35 -1.32 -4.46
C PHE A 6 -33.34 -2.20 -3.69
N GLY A 7 -33.27 -3.42 -4.11
CA GLY A 7 -32.22 -4.33 -3.68
C GLY A 7 -32.24 -5.55 -4.60
N THR A 8 -31.15 -5.81 -5.25
CA THR A 8 -30.82 -6.96 -6.10
C THR A 8 -30.53 -6.66 -7.56
N SER A 9 -29.49 -5.90 -7.83
CA SER A 9 -28.95 -5.84 -9.20
C SER A 9 -27.42 -5.76 -9.26
N HIS A 10 -26.74 -5.45 -8.17
CA HIS A 10 -25.28 -5.34 -8.18
C HIS A 10 -24.53 -6.61 -7.75
N ASP A 11 -25.13 -7.47 -6.92
CA ASP A 11 -24.48 -8.72 -6.49
C ASP A 11 -24.54 -9.83 -7.55
N ALA A 12 -25.59 -9.88 -8.34
CA ALA A 12 -25.74 -10.89 -9.39
C ALA A 12 -24.70 -10.75 -10.54
N ARG A 13 -24.20 -9.53 -10.81
CA ARG A 13 -23.15 -9.33 -11.83
C ARG A 13 -21.73 -9.67 -11.32
N ARG A 14 -21.48 -9.58 -10.03
CA ARG A 14 -20.21 -9.98 -9.44
C ARG A 14 -20.01 -11.49 -9.40
N HIS A 15 -21.07 -12.23 -9.04
CA HIS A 15 -21.05 -13.71 -9.06
C HIS A 15 -20.98 -14.29 -10.48
N SER A 16 -21.58 -13.63 -11.49
CA SER A 16 -21.54 -14.12 -12.87
C SER A 16 -20.14 -14.04 -13.50
N ASN A 17 -19.32 -13.07 -13.12
CA ASN A 17 -17.98 -12.92 -13.67
C ASN A 17 -16.97 -13.91 -13.07
N LEU A 18 -17.09 -14.28 -11.79
CA LEU A 18 -16.24 -15.31 -11.17
C LEU A 18 -16.63 -16.72 -11.63
N SER A 19 -17.93 -17.02 -11.75
CA SER A 19 -18.39 -18.31 -12.28
C SER A 19 -18.02 -18.52 -13.76
N ASN A 20 -17.90 -17.44 -14.52
CA ASN A 20 -17.40 -17.50 -15.90
C ASN A 20 -15.87 -17.68 -15.99
N LEU A 21 -15.11 -17.23 -15.01
CA LEU A 21 -13.67 -17.49 -14.91
C LEU A 21 -13.37 -18.95 -14.52
N GLU A 22 -14.11 -19.51 -13.56
CA GLU A 22 -14.02 -20.95 -13.22
C GLU A 22 -14.49 -21.84 -14.39
N LYS A 23 -15.56 -21.47 -15.10
CA LYS A 23 -16.02 -22.20 -16.28
C LYS A 23 -15.01 -22.13 -17.43
N ASN A 24 -14.34 -21.01 -17.65
CA ASN A 24 -13.29 -20.88 -18.66
C ASN A 24 -12.01 -21.61 -18.28
N CYS A 25 -11.59 -21.65 -17.02
CA CYS A 25 -10.48 -22.50 -16.57
C CYS A 25 -10.80 -24.00 -16.72
N ASN A 26 -12.01 -24.44 -16.34
CA ASN A 26 -12.41 -25.84 -16.50
C ASN A 26 -12.66 -26.23 -17.97
N GLN A 27 -13.05 -25.31 -18.86
CA GLN A 27 -13.19 -25.61 -20.29
C GLN A 27 -11.85 -25.74 -21.02
N ILE A 28 -10.77 -25.11 -20.54
CA ILE A 28 -9.44 -25.23 -21.17
C ILE A 28 -8.73 -26.52 -20.78
N PHE A 29 -9.06 -27.14 -19.62
CA PHE A 29 -8.37 -28.32 -19.13
C PHE A 29 -9.08 -29.66 -19.35
N PHE A 30 -10.38 -29.70 -19.67
CA PHE A 30 -11.16 -30.96 -19.76
C PHE A 30 -12.10 -31.05 -20.96
N LYS A 31 -11.64 -30.75 -22.16
CA LYS A 31 -12.22 -31.28 -23.40
C LYS A 31 -11.15 -31.87 -24.26
N ALA A 32 -10.73 -33.10 -23.92
CA ALA A 32 -10.21 -33.99 -24.92
C ALA A 32 -11.36 -34.30 -25.91
N PRO A 33 -11.23 -33.98 -27.19
CA PRO A 33 -12.32 -34.14 -28.13
C PRO A 33 -12.66 -35.61 -28.29
N ALA A 34 -13.96 -35.92 -28.32
CA ALA A 34 -14.51 -37.25 -28.65
C ALA A 34 -14.09 -37.80 -30.04
N ILE A 35 -13.31 -37.03 -30.77
CA ILE A 35 -12.74 -37.36 -32.08
C ILE A 35 -11.76 -38.56 -32.03
N THR A 36 -11.18 -38.88 -30.85
CA THR A 36 -10.19 -39.94 -30.75
C THR A 36 -10.81 -41.33 -30.87
N ARG A 37 -12.02 -41.57 -30.39
CA ARG A 37 -12.60 -42.92 -30.38
C ARG A 37 -13.15 -43.34 -31.73
N GLU A 38 -13.87 -42.48 -32.44
CA GLU A 38 -14.35 -42.72 -33.81
C GLU A 38 -13.20 -42.78 -34.83
N PHE A 39 -12.16 -41.99 -34.65
CA PHE A 39 -10.96 -42.03 -35.49
C PHE A 39 -10.21 -43.34 -35.32
N PHE A 40 -10.11 -43.88 -34.11
CA PHE A 40 -9.47 -45.19 -33.87
C PHE A 40 -10.34 -46.39 -34.28
N GLU A 41 -11.65 -46.32 -34.21
CA GLU A 41 -12.57 -47.39 -34.66
C GLU A 41 -12.62 -47.46 -36.22
N LYS A 42 -12.58 -46.32 -36.91
CA LYS A 42 -12.55 -46.29 -38.39
C LYS A 42 -11.23 -46.79 -38.98
N ILE A 43 -10.14 -46.70 -38.23
CA ILE A 43 -8.81 -47.24 -38.65
C ILE A 43 -8.74 -48.78 -38.48
N ASN A 44 -9.64 -49.39 -37.70
CA ASN A 44 -9.53 -50.81 -37.36
C ASN A 44 -10.23 -51.75 -38.35
N ASN A 45 -11.11 -51.25 -39.23
CA ASN A 45 -11.96 -52.11 -40.04
C ASN A 45 -11.63 -52.28 -41.55
N ASP A 46 -10.76 -51.44 -42.14
CA ASP A 46 -10.54 -51.49 -43.61
C ASP A 46 -9.11 -51.22 -44.09
N VAL A 47 -8.09 -51.85 -43.55
CA VAL A 47 -6.76 -51.63 -44.15
C VAL A 47 -6.01 -52.95 -44.36
N VAL A 48 -6.02 -53.42 -45.58
CA VAL A 48 -4.92 -54.20 -46.19
C VAL A 48 -3.59 -53.53 -45.77
N PRO A 49 -2.56 -54.27 -45.36
CA PRO A 49 -1.32 -53.70 -44.85
C PRO A 49 -0.59 -52.93 -45.96
N GLN A 50 -0.98 -51.68 -46.19
CA GLN A 50 -0.22 -50.80 -47.08
C GLN A 50 1.13 -50.48 -46.43
N LYS A 51 2.19 -50.77 -47.13
CA LYS A 51 3.55 -50.41 -46.74
C LYS A 51 3.82 -48.97 -47.14
N THR A 52 4.03 -48.09 -46.15
CA THR A 52 4.48 -46.71 -46.37
C THR A 52 6.01 -46.61 -46.32
N VAL A 53 6.61 -45.77 -47.18
CA VAL A 53 8.05 -45.54 -47.21
C VAL A 53 8.38 -44.28 -46.39
N PHE A 54 9.21 -44.43 -45.37
CA PHE A 54 9.69 -43.33 -44.53
C PHE A 54 11.23 -43.37 -44.48
N PHE A 55 11.88 -42.30 -44.92
CA PHE A 55 13.35 -42.24 -45.06
C PHE A 55 13.96 -43.46 -45.76
N GLY A 56 13.31 -43.95 -46.82
CA GLY A 56 13.78 -45.14 -47.55
C GLY A 56 13.44 -46.48 -46.89
N TYR A 57 12.72 -46.51 -45.78
CA TYR A 57 12.31 -47.74 -45.07
C TYR A 57 10.85 -48.07 -45.34
N GLN A 58 10.56 -49.24 -45.76
CA GLN A 58 9.21 -49.80 -45.89
C GLN A 58 8.72 -50.24 -44.52
N MET A 59 7.67 -49.57 -43.97
CA MET A 59 7.10 -49.83 -42.67
C MET A 59 5.59 -50.10 -42.78
N ASN A 60 5.05 -50.97 -41.92
CA ASN A 60 3.60 -51.17 -41.81
C ASN A 60 2.93 -49.85 -41.38
N THR A 61 1.84 -49.45 -42.05
CA THR A 61 1.11 -48.19 -41.85
C THR A 61 0.77 -47.95 -40.38
N ARG A 62 0.37 -48.97 -39.63
CA ARG A 62 0.09 -48.86 -38.19
C ARG A 62 1.33 -48.45 -37.39
N ARG A 63 2.48 -49.01 -37.68
CA ARG A 63 3.74 -48.64 -37.01
C ARG A 63 4.24 -47.26 -37.42
N PHE A 64 4.01 -46.88 -38.67
CA PHE A 64 4.32 -45.55 -39.17
C PHE A 64 3.53 -44.50 -38.40
N ILE A 65 2.21 -44.68 -38.23
CA ILE A 65 1.36 -43.76 -37.44
C ILE A 65 1.83 -43.66 -35.99
N VAL A 66 2.15 -44.80 -35.34
CA VAL A 66 2.68 -44.82 -33.97
C VAL A 66 4.02 -44.09 -33.86
N LEU A 67 4.94 -44.32 -34.78
CA LEU A 67 6.26 -43.68 -34.78
C LEU A 67 6.14 -42.18 -35.02
N THR A 68 5.30 -41.74 -35.96
CA THR A 68 5.03 -40.31 -36.23
C THR A 68 4.42 -39.64 -35.02
N GLY A 69 3.45 -40.29 -34.35
CA GLY A 69 2.85 -39.79 -33.12
C GLY A 69 3.87 -39.65 -31.98
N LEU A 70 4.76 -40.65 -31.81
CA LEU A 70 5.82 -40.60 -30.80
C LEU A 70 6.85 -39.50 -31.09
N ILE A 71 7.25 -39.31 -32.37
CA ILE A 71 8.15 -38.20 -32.75
C ILE A 71 7.51 -36.86 -32.49
N LEU A 72 6.22 -36.69 -32.82
CA LEU A 72 5.50 -35.45 -32.53
C LEU A 72 5.44 -35.16 -31.02
N LEU A 73 5.11 -36.18 -30.21
CA LEU A 73 5.11 -36.03 -28.74
C LEU A 73 6.51 -35.73 -28.19
N PHE A 74 7.55 -36.37 -28.74
CA PHE A 74 8.93 -36.09 -28.38
C PHE A 74 9.32 -34.65 -28.70
N THR A 75 8.96 -34.13 -29.89
CA THR A 75 9.27 -32.74 -30.24
C THR A 75 8.52 -31.73 -29.34
N ILE A 76 7.25 -31.97 -29.07
CA ILE A 76 6.45 -31.10 -28.17
C ILE A 76 7.02 -31.12 -26.73
N SER A 77 7.31 -32.31 -26.19
CA SER A 77 7.87 -32.44 -24.84
C SER A 77 9.27 -31.84 -24.73
N THR A 78 10.10 -31.98 -25.78
CA THR A 78 11.43 -31.37 -25.84
C THR A 78 11.35 -29.85 -25.89
N MET A 79 10.45 -29.28 -26.72
CA MET A 79 10.19 -27.86 -26.72
C MET A 79 9.70 -27.36 -25.35
N GLY A 80 8.77 -28.10 -24.71
CA GLY A 80 8.32 -27.82 -23.36
C GLY A 80 9.47 -27.81 -22.35
N THR A 81 10.35 -28.82 -22.41
CA THR A 81 11.55 -28.92 -21.56
C THR A 81 12.47 -27.71 -21.79
N ILE A 82 12.78 -27.37 -23.04
CA ILE A 82 13.62 -26.20 -23.36
C ILE A 82 13.00 -24.91 -22.81
N THR A 83 11.71 -24.71 -23.06
CA THR A 83 10.99 -23.50 -22.56
C THR A 83 11.03 -23.41 -21.06
N MET A 84 10.75 -24.51 -20.34
CA MET A 84 10.63 -24.46 -18.86
C MET A 84 11.99 -24.43 -18.15
N TRP A 85 13.07 -24.94 -18.73
CA TRP A 85 14.39 -25.01 -18.08
C TRP A 85 15.36 -23.93 -18.54
N PHE A 86 15.27 -23.46 -19.76
CA PHE A 86 16.25 -22.56 -20.38
C PHE A 86 15.67 -21.17 -20.70
N THR A 87 14.36 -20.96 -20.48
CA THR A 87 13.75 -19.64 -20.65
C THR A 87 12.97 -19.24 -19.40
N ASP A 88 12.81 -17.94 -19.20
CA ASP A 88 11.96 -17.36 -18.15
C ASP A 88 10.50 -17.16 -18.60
N ALA A 89 10.06 -17.81 -19.66
CA ALA A 89 8.76 -17.55 -20.30
C ALA A 89 7.59 -17.70 -19.33
N PHE A 90 7.60 -18.77 -18.51
CA PHE A 90 6.55 -19.01 -17.52
C PHE A 90 6.51 -17.89 -16.45
N ARG A 91 7.68 -17.56 -15.89
CA ARG A 91 7.82 -16.49 -14.89
C ARG A 91 7.40 -15.14 -15.46
N LYS A 92 7.89 -14.78 -16.66
CA LYS A 92 7.52 -13.52 -17.34
C LYS A 92 6.02 -13.43 -17.61
N ARG A 93 5.37 -14.57 -17.91
CA ARG A 93 3.91 -14.60 -18.08
C ARG A 93 3.16 -14.30 -16.79
N ILE A 94 3.62 -14.83 -15.65
CA ILE A 94 3.05 -14.51 -14.34
C ILE A 94 3.31 -13.05 -13.99
N GLU A 95 4.54 -12.56 -14.15
CA GLU A 95 4.91 -11.17 -13.88
C GLU A 95 4.07 -10.20 -14.71
N SER A 96 3.78 -10.51 -15.97
CA SER A 96 2.94 -9.69 -16.85
C SER A 96 1.49 -9.52 -16.37
N MET A 97 0.99 -10.41 -15.51
CA MET A 97 -0.35 -10.29 -14.93
C MET A 97 -0.41 -9.18 -13.86
N PHE A 98 0.74 -8.82 -13.27
CA PHE A 98 0.85 -7.77 -12.25
C PHE A 98 1.22 -6.40 -12.83
N VAL A 99 1.66 -6.34 -14.08
CA VAL A 99 1.91 -5.07 -14.77
C VAL A 99 0.63 -4.23 -14.74
N ILE A 100 0.72 -2.96 -14.33
CA ILE A 100 -0.42 -2.05 -14.31
C ILE A 100 -0.72 -1.59 -15.73
N ASN A 101 -1.77 -2.15 -16.31
CA ASN A 101 -2.24 -1.86 -17.66
C ASN A 101 -3.77 -2.03 -17.68
N GLU A 102 -4.48 -1.24 -18.47
CA GLU A 102 -5.95 -1.12 -18.47
C GLU A 102 -6.70 -2.46 -18.50
N ASP A 103 -6.15 -3.45 -19.21
CA ASP A 103 -6.75 -4.79 -19.37
C ASP A 103 -6.20 -5.82 -18.37
N SER A 104 -5.25 -5.44 -17.51
CA SER A 104 -4.61 -6.39 -16.61
C SER A 104 -5.39 -6.62 -15.32
N PHE A 105 -5.26 -7.84 -14.78
CA PHE A 105 -5.74 -8.15 -13.44
C PHE A 105 -5.09 -7.23 -12.38
N GLY A 106 -3.78 -6.97 -12.51
CA GLY A 106 -3.04 -6.09 -11.61
C GLY A 106 -3.63 -4.68 -11.54
N TYR A 107 -4.09 -4.13 -12.68
CA TYR A 107 -4.73 -2.83 -12.72
C TYR A 107 -6.04 -2.77 -11.94
N GLN A 108 -6.88 -3.78 -12.05
CA GLN A 108 -8.17 -3.79 -11.33
C GLN A 108 -7.96 -3.80 -9.81
N MET A 109 -7.04 -4.63 -9.32
CA MET A 109 -6.69 -4.72 -7.91
C MET A 109 -5.97 -3.48 -7.41
N TRP A 110 -5.15 -2.85 -8.25
CA TRP A 110 -4.44 -1.62 -7.95
C TRP A 110 -5.39 -0.43 -7.92
N ARG A 111 -6.32 -0.32 -8.89
CA ARG A 111 -7.26 0.80 -8.99
C ARG A 111 -8.21 0.87 -7.80
N VAL A 112 -8.77 -0.25 -7.39
CA VAL A 112 -9.67 -0.36 -6.24
C VAL A 112 -9.15 -1.51 -5.37
N PRO A 113 -8.26 -1.22 -4.39
CA PRO A 113 -7.77 -2.24 -3.50
C PRO A 113 -8.90 -2.95 -2.76
N PRO A 114 -8.92 -4.29 -2.74
CA PRO A 114 -10.00 -5.05 -2.08
C PRO A 114 -9.92 -5.00 -0.55
N VAL A 115 -8.74 -4.68 -0.01
CA VAL A 115 -8.52 -4.55 1.42
C VAL A 115 -8.94 -3.17 1.88
N LYS A 116 -9.71 -3.11 2.96
CA LYS A 116 -10.20 -1.87 3.58
C LYS A 116 -9.53 -1.68 4.93
N PRO A 117 -8.47 -0.87 5.01
CA PRO A 117 -7.79 -0.63 6.27
C PRO A 117 -8.73 -0.04 7.33
N GLN A 118 -8.51 -0.43 8.58
CA GLN A 118 -9.08 0.25 9.73
C GLN A 118 -8.18 1.42 10.12
N VAL A 119 -8.77 2.60 10.25
CA VAL A 119 -8.11 3.80 10.75
C VAL A 119 -8.66 4.07 12.14
N LYS A 120 -7.84 3.79 13.17
CA LYS A 120 -8.22 4.00 14.57
C LYS A 120 -7.61 5.30 15.06
N ILE A 121 -8.45 6.22 15.51
CA ILE A 121 -8.07 7.56 15.96
C ILE A 121 -8.23 7.64 17.47
N HIS A 122 -7.17 8.04 18.14
CA HIS A 122 -7.14 8.31 19.57
C HIS A 122 -6.87 9.79 19.77
N ILE A 123 -7.81 10.51 20.42
CA ILE A 123 -7.73 11.94 20.63
C ILE A 123 -7.19 12.21 22.03
N PHE A 124 -6.35 13.23 22.17
CA PHE A 124 -5.91 13.74 23.47
C PHE A 124 -6.87 14.86 23.93
N ASN A 125 -7.72 14.54 24.89
CA ASN A 125 -8.64 15.48 25.52
C ASN A 125 -7.95 16.20 26.69
N TYR A 126 -7.92 17.51 26.67
CA TYR A 126 -7.30 18.36 27.70
C TYR A 126 -8.31 18.66 28.82
N THR A 127 -8.06 18.23 30.05
CA THR A 127 -9.04 18.24 31.13
C THR A 127 -8.86 19.36 32.15
N ASN A 128 -7.74 20.11 32.10
CA ASN A 128 -7.42 21.15 33.09
C ASN A 128 -6.87 22.44 32.46
N VAL A 129 -7.41 22.81 31.29
CA VAL A 129 -6.94 24.01 30.57
C VAL A 129 -7.17 25.28 31.40
N GLU A 130 -8.33 25.43 32.03
CA GLU A 130 -8.67 26.62 32.86
C GLU A 130 -7.73 26.75 34.06
N GLU A 131 -7.46 25.67 34.78
CA GLU A 131 -6.56 25.66 35.92
C GLU A 131 -5.11 25.97 35.50
N PHE A 132 -4.70 25.50 34.32
CA PHE A 132 -3.39 25.84 33.77
C PHE A 132 -3.31 27.34 33.41
N GLU A 133 -4.30 27.87 32.73
CA GLU A 133 -4.35 29.28 32.33
C GLU A 133 -4.43 30.22 33.54
N LEU A 134 -5.09 29.82 34.64
CA LEU A 134 -5.14 30.56 35.91
C LEU A 134 -3.84 30.40 36.73
N GLY A 135 -2.93 29.52 36.32
CA GLY A 135 -1.65 29.24 37.01
C GLY A 135 -1.80 28.38 38.26
N THR A 136 -2.98 27.79 38.51
CA THR A 136 -3.21 26.84 39.61
C THR A 136 -2.67 25.45 39.29
N ALA A 137 -2.66 25.05 38.01
CA ALA A 137 -1.96 23.86 37.51
C ALA A 137 -0.67 24.28 36.79
N LYS A 138 0.44 23.58 37.10
CA LYS A 138 1.75 23.83 36.45
C LYS A 138 1.92 23.10 35.13
N LYS A 139 1.12 22.08 34.86
CA LYS A 139 1.20 21.22 33.65
C LYS A 139 -0.20 21.00 33.11
N LEU A 140 -0.29 20.89 31.79
CA LEU A 140 -1.51 20.46 31.14
C LEU A 140 -1.72 18.96 31.38
N HIS A 141 -2.99 18.57 31.58
CA HIS A 141 -3.34 17.16 31.74
C HIS A 141 -4.17 16.68 30.56
N VAL A 142 -3.73 15.59 29.93
CA VAL A 142 -4.42 14.97 28.80
C VAL A 142 -4.99 13.61 29.21
N GLN A 143 -6.19 13.34 28.73
CA GLN A 143 -6.83 12.04 28.80
C GLN A 143 -7.03 11.52 27.38
N GLN A 144 -6.50 10.34 27.05
CA GLN A 144 -6.75 9.72 25.76
C GLN A 144 -8.20 9.24 25.69
N THR A 145 -8.90 9.60 24.61
CA THR A 145 -10.24 9.11 24.25
C THR A 145 -10.19 8.28 22.97
N GLY A 146 -11.21 7.45 22.72
CA GLY A 146 -11.26 6.53 21.58
C GLY A 146 -10.75 5.14 21.94
N PRO A 147 -10.46 4.25 20.96
CA PRO A 147 -10.40 4.57 19.54
C PRO A 147 -11.75 4.89 18.91
N TYR A 148 -11.72 5.84 17.99
CA TYR A 148 -12.76 6.09 17.01
C TYR A 148 -12.32 5.40 15.72
N VAL A 149 -13.04 4.35 15.29
CA VAL A 149 -12.62 3.47 14.20
C VAL A 149 -13.36 3.79 12.92
N TYR A 150 -12.60 3.96 11.84
CA TYR A 150 -13.12 4.20 10.49
C TYR A 150 -12.58 3.14 9.54
N HIS A 151 -13.41 2.67 8.60
CA HIS A 151 -12.97 1.90 7.45
C HIS A 151 -12.64 2.86 6.30
N GLU A 152 -11.47 2.70 5.71
CA GLU A 152 -11.03 3.48 4.56
C GLU A 152 -11.37 2.72 3.27
N ASP A 153 -12.11 3.36 2.37
CA ASP A 153 -12.30 2.92 0.98
C ASP A 153 -11.41 3.78 0.08
N LEU A 154 -10.48 3.16 -0.63
CA LEU A 154 -9.58 3.81 -1.57
C LEU A 154 -9.93 3.46 -3.01
N GLU A 155 -10.05 4.47 -3.87
CA GLU A 155 -10.13 4.34 -5.32
C GLU A 155 -9.12 5.26 -5.99
N ARG A 156 -8.37 4.76 -6.97
CA ARG A 156 -7.51 5.58 -7.82
C ARG A 156 -8.32 6.07 -9.01
N VAL A 157 -8.43 7.40 -9.12
CA VAL A 157 -9.26 8.10 -10.13
C VAL A 157 -8.38 8.96 -11.02
N ASN A 158 -8.96 9.50 -12.11
CA ASN A 158 -8.24 10.36 -13.07
C ASN A 158 -6.97 9.70 -13.62
N VAL A 159 -7.05 8.39 -13.86
CA VAL A 159 -5.93 7.54 -14.27
C VAL A 159 -5.51 7.88 -15.70
N ARG A 160 -4.21 8.14 -15.92
CA ARG A 160 -3.61 8.46 -17.22
C ARG A 160 -2.32 7.67 -17.42
N PHE A 161 -2.25 6.88 -18.48
CA PHE A 161 -1.07 6.08 -18.82
C PHE A 161 -0.12 6.82 -19.75
N SER A 162 1.19 6.76 -19.48
CA SER A 162 2.26 7.10 -20.41
C SER A 162 2.96 5.81 -20.86
N LYS A 163 2.64 5.35 -22.07
CA LYS A 163 3.27 4.14 -22.62
C LYS A 163 4.76 4.35 -22.92
N VAL A 164 5.15 5.58 -23.25
CA VAL A 164 6.54 5.93 -23.55
C VAL A 164 7.41 5.81 -22.31
N ASP A 165 6.92 6.32 -21.16
CA ASP A 165 7.67 6.32 -19.90
C ASP A 165 7.44 5.04 -19.08
N GLY A 166 6.46 4.21 -19.46
CA GLY A 166 6.05 3.04 -18.68
C GLY A 166 5.45 3.43 -17.33
N THR A 167 4.73 4.56 -17.25
CA THR A 167 4.18 5.11 -16.01
C THR A 167 2.67 5.31 -16.10
N VAL A 168 2.05 5.44 -14.93
CA VAL A 168 0.64 5.81 -14.78
C VAL A 168 0.50 6.92 -13.74
N SER A 169 -0.24 7.98 -14.09
CA SER A 169 -0.55 9.08 -13.17
C SER A 169 -2.00 8.96 -12.69
N TYR A 170 -2.25 9.28 -11.43
CA TYR A 170 -3.57 9.17 -10.82
C TYR A 170 -3.72 10.09 -9.61
N GLN A 171 -4.95 10.27 -9.18
CA GLN A 171 -5.32 10.89 -7.91
C GLN A 171 -5.99 9.82 -7.03
N GLU A 172 -5.91 10.00 -5.72
CA GLU A 172 -6.59 9.14 -4.76
C GLU A 172 -7.93 9.73 -4.37
N LYS A 173 -8.96 8.89 -4.37
CA LYS A 173 -10.26 9.20 -3.78
C LYS A 173 -10.45 8.29 -2.57
N ARG A 174 -10.60 8.88 -1.39
CA ARG A 174 -10.76 8.18 -0.13
C ARG A 174 -12.09 8.51 0.52
N ASN A 175 -12.75 7.50 1.07
CA ASN A 175 -13.94 7.67 1.88
C ASN A 175 -13.73 6.95 3.22
N TYR A 176 -14.06 7.64 4.30
CA TYR A 176 -13.98 7.11 5.65
C TYR A 176 -15.36 6.86 6.20
N ARG A 177 -15.64 5.62 6.62
CA ARG A 177 -16.91 5.22 7.23
C ARG A 177 -16.69 4.82 8.67
N PHE A 178 -17.36 5.52 9.58
CA PHE A 178 -17.31 5.21 11.01
C PHE A 178 -17.88 3.82 11.31
N SER A 179 -17.21 3.07 12.20
CA SER A 179 -17.62 1.74 12.67
C SER A 179 -17.90 1.80 14.17
N PRO A 180 -19.19 1.90 14.56
CA PRO A 180 -19.57 1.92 15.98
C PRO A 180 -19.15 0.64 16.72
N GLU A 181 -19.20 -0.51 16.03
CA GLU A 181 -18.95 -1.82 16.64
C GLU A 181 -17.49 -2.01 17.07
N LEU A 182 -16.56 -1.31 16.39
CA LEU A 182 -15.13 -1.38 16.66
C LEU A 182 -14.63 -0.21 17.49
N SER A 183 -15.46 0.82 17.69
CA SER A 183 -15.14 2.02 18.44
C SER A 183 -15.51 1.86 19.92
N THR A 184 -14.64 2.37 20.80
CA THR A 184 -14.98 2.53 22.23
C THR A 184 -15.45 3.94 22.55
N GLY A 185 -15.01 4.94 21.75
CA GLY A 185 -15.48 6.31 21.83
C GLY A 185 -16.77 6.54 21.04
N SER A 186 -17.60 7.45 21.53
CA SER A 186 -18.81 7.92 20.84
C SER A 186 -18.48 9.10 19.91
N PRO A 187 -19.07 9.20 18.71
CA PRO A 187 -18.96 10.38 17.86
C PRO A 187 -19.34 11.69 18.56
N GLU A 188 -20.23 11.59 19.55
CA GLU A 188 -20.75 12.73 20.33
C GLU A 188 -19.89 13.11 21.53
N ASP A 189 -18.80 12.37 21.80
CA ASP A 189 -17.88 12.69 22.91
C ASP A 189 -17.37 14.13 22.76
N SER A 190 -17.47 14.91 23.84
CA SER A 190 -16.93 16.26 23.90
C SER A 190 -15.46 16.21 24.26
N VAL A 191 -14.60 16.80 23.43
CA VAL A 191 -13.15 16.85 23.63
C VAL A 191 -12.64 18.27 23.57
N ILE A 192 -11.77 18.65 24.50
CA ILE A 192 -11.06 19.92 24.51
C ILE A 192 -9.71 19.69 23.82
N ILE A 193 -9.46 20.40 22.74
CA ILE A 193 -8.30 20.23 21.88
C ILE A 193 -7.60 21.57 21.60
N PRO A 194 -6.30 21.59 21.28
CA PRO A 194 -5.63 22.80 20.81
C PRO A 194 -6.32 23.35 19.55
N ASN A 195 -6.53 24.66 19.52
CA ASN A 195 -7.07 25.38 18.36
C ASN A 195 -5.98 25.48 17.28
N VAL A 196 -5.95 24.48 16.38
CA VAL A 196 -4.92 24.37 15.35
C VAL A 196 -4.92 25.57 14.40
N PRO A 197 -6.06 26.08 13.88
CA PRO A 197 -6.09 27.30 13.06
C PRO A 197 -5.49 28.51 13.77
N LEU A 198 -5.80 28.72 15.06
CA LEU A 198 -5.21 29.80 15.85
C LEU A 198 -3.70 29.66 15.95
N LEU A 199 -3.21 28.49 16.34
CA LEU A 199 -1.78 28.22 16.53
C LEU A 199 -1.00 28.32 15.21
N ALA A 200 -1.60 27.86 14.10
CA ALA A 200 -1.05 28.01 12.76
C ALA A 200 -0.93 29.47 12.34
N GLY A 201 -1.99 30.25 12.55
CA GLY A 201 -2.00 31.68 12.29
C GLY A 201 -0.98 32.44 13.15
N ALA A 202 -0.87 32.10 14.43
CA ALA A 202 0.15 32.68 15.33
C ALA A 202 1.59 32.41 14.84
N ALA A 203 1.88 31.17 14.40
CA ALA A 203 3.18 30.81 13.84
C ALA A 203 3.47 31.57 12.53
N MET A 204 2.44 31.77 11.70
CA MET A 204 2.56 32.52 10.45
C MET A 204 2.84 33.99 10.73
N VAL A 205 2.05 34.67 11.57
CA VAL A 205 2.21 36.11 11.85
C VAL A 205 3.50 36.42 12.61
N LYS A 206 4.10 35.47 13.31
CA LYS A 206 5.41 35.57 13.96
C LYS A 206 6.50 36.08 13.01
N ARG A 207 6.41 35.77 11.72
CA ARG A 207 7.37 36.15 10.67
C ARG A 207 7.20 37.60 10.20
N TYR A 208 6.08 38.25 10.57
CA TYR A 208 5.76 39.61 10.17
C TYR A 208 6.10 40.62 11.29
N ASN A 209 5.92 41.90 10.98
CA ASN A 209 6.17 42.98 11.93
C ASN A 209 5.18 42.97 13.09
N PHE A 210 5.47 43.78 14.10
CA PHE A 210 4.66 43.91 15.33
C PHE A 210 3.19 44.26 15.04
N LEU A 211 2.93 45.19 14.09
CA LEU A 211 1.55 45.63 13.80
C LEU A 211 0.66 44.49 13.28
N VAL A 212 1.22 43.60 12.43
CA VAL A 212 0.49 42.43 11.95
C VAL A 212 0.14 41.48 13.10
N ARG A 213 1.06 41.29 14.04
CA ARG A 213 0.83 40.45 15.23
C ARG A 213 -0.24 41.01 16.14
N VAL A 214 -0.21 42.33 16.40
CA VAL A 214 -1.25 43.00 17.18
C VAL A 214 -2.60 42.98 16.46
N GLY A 215 -2.59 43.15 15.13
CA GLY A 215 -3.79 43.02 14.32
C GLY A 215 -4.41 41.63 14.42
N TYR A 216 -3.56 40.57 14.35
CA TYR A 216 -4.02 39.19 14.55
C TYR A 216 -4.59 38.97 15.98
N GLN A 217 -3.94 39.50 17.02
CA GLN A 217 -4.49 39.46 18.38
C GLN A 217 -5.86 40.20 18.47
N GLY A 218 -6.00 41.33 17.78
CA GLY A 218 -7.28 42.04 17.70
C GLY A 218 -8.36 41.18 17.02
N LEU A 219 -8.01 40.45 15.98
CA LEU A 219 -8.91 39.49 15.33
C LEU A 219 -9.33 38.36 16.28
N LEU A 220 -8.37 37.74 17.00
CA LEU A 220 -8.66 36.71 17.99
C LEU A 220 -9.66 37.20 19.05
N ASN A 221 -9.45 38.42 19.56
CA ASN A 221 -10.35 39.02 20.52
C ASN A 221 -11.75 39.28 19.96
N ALA A 222 -11.83 39.80 18.72
CA ALA A 222 -13.09 40.07 18.04
C ALA A 222 -13.93 38.81 17.78
N LEU A 223 -13.27 37.70 17.50
CA LEU A 223 -13.89 36.39 17.27
C LEU A 223 -14.03 35.56 18.56
N SER A 224 -13.53 36.07 19.70
CA SER A 224 -13.48 35.34 20.98
C SER A 224 -12.74 34.00 20.90
N GLU A 225 -11.75 33.92 20.03
CA GLU A 225 -10.96 32.70 19.82
C GLU A 225 -9.97 32.47 20.97
N ARG A 226 -9.83 31.19 21.35
CA ARG A 226 -8.95 30.76 22.43
C ARG A 226 -7.98 29.69 21.92
N ALA A 227 -6.85 29.56 22.65
CA ALA A 227 -5.81 28.58 22.34
C ALA A 227 -6.30 27.10 22.37
N PHE A 228 -7.39 26.86 23.10
CA PHE A 228 -8.09 25.58 23.11
C PHE A 228 -9.56 25.78 22.74
N THR A 229 -10.11 24.76 22.06
CA THR A 229 -11.52 24.73 21.64
C THR A 229 -12.17 23.42 22.06
N THR A 230 -13.47 23.47 22.33
CA THR A 230 -14.27 22.27 22.62
C THR A 230 -15.00 21.84 21.38
N GLN A 231 -14.79 20.58 20.96
CA GLN A 231 -15.41 20.01 19.79
C GLN A 231 -16.02 18.64 20.10
N LYS A 232 -16.99 18.19 19.29
CA LYS A 232 -17.36 16.78 19.28
C LYS A 232 -16.24 15.97 18.61
N ALA A 233 -15.99 14.76 19.07
CA ALA A 233 -14.98 13.87 18.48
C ALA A 233 -15.20 13.67 16.98
N LEU A 234 -16.47 13.47 16.55
CA LEU A 234 -16.82 13.38 15.13
C LEU A 234 -16.37 14.61 14.36
N ASN A 235 -16.69 15.80 14.86
CA ASN A 235 -16.38 17.07 14.20
C ASN A 235 -14.86 17.26 14.06
N PHE A 236 -14.10 16.99 15.13
CA PHE A 236 -12.64 17.07 15.08
C PHE A 236 -12.04 16.13 14.03
N VAL A 237 -12.62 14.95 13.84
CA VAL A 237 -12.13 13.96 12.86
C VAL A 237 -12.59 14.28 11.45
N THR A 238 -13.90 14.52 11.24
CA THR A 238 -14.50 14.61 9.90
C THR A 238 -14.72 16.03 9.40
N GLY A 239 -14.54 17.01 10.26
CA GLY A 239 -14.59 18.44 9.91
C GLY A 239 -15.62 19.25 10.68
N TYR A 240 -15.24 20.47 11.00
CA TYR A 240 -16.07 21.52 11.58
C TYR A 240 -15.78 22.87 10.95
N ASP A 241 -16.74 23.78 11.02
CA ASP A 241 -16.57 25.16 10.57
C ASP A 241 -15.71 25.93 11.59
N ASP A 242 -14.67 26.61 11.12
CA ASP A 242 -13.75 27.38 11.93
C ASP A 242 -13.56 28.76 11.30
N HIS A 243 -13.85 29.82 12.05
CA HIS A 243 -13.80 31.20 11.54
C HIS A 243 -12.42 31.65 11.11
N LEU A 244 -11.36 31.24 11.82
CA LEU A 244 -9.97 31.57 11.44
C LEU A 244 -9.55 30.84 10.20
N TYR A 245 -9.92 29.55 10.09
CA TYR A 245 -9.66 28.79 8.89
C TYR A 245 -10.39 29.39 7.68
N ASP A 246 -11.66 29.78 7.83
CA ASP A 246 -12.43 30.40 6.75
C ASP A 246 -11.80 31.70 6.25
N LEU A 247 -11.35 32.56 7.16
CA LEU A 247 -10.61 33.77 6.81
C LEU A 247 -9.28 33.45 6.11
N SER A 248 -8.62 32.37 6.47
CA SER A 248 -7.35 31.97 5.88
C SER A 248 -7.49 31.43 4.45
N LYS A 249 -8.68 30.94 4.03
CA LYS A 249 -8.92 30.33 2.71
C LYS A 249 -8.53 31.24 1.56
N SER A 250 -8.79 32.54 1.64
CA SER A 250 -8.41 33.51 0.61
C SER A 250 -6.90 33.65 0.46
N TYR A 251 -6.18 33.64 1.59
CA TYR A 251 -4.72 33.65 1.61
C TYR A 251 -4.15 32.33 1.07
N LEU A 252 -4.67 31.18 1.47
CA LEU A 252 -4.24 29.87 0.99
C LEU A 252 -4.42 29.76 -0.54
N LYS A 253 -5.55 30.25 -1.08
CA LYS A 253 -5.77 30.31 -2.53
C LYS A 253 -4.75 31.20 -3.24
N TYR A 254 -4.41 32.37 -2.66
CA TYR A 254 -3.41 33.27 -3.21
C TYR A 254 -2.02 32.61 -3.26
N GLU A 255 -1.67 31.81 -2.25
CA GLU A 255 -0.42 31.04 -2.18
C GLU A 255 -0.46 29.70 -2.97
N ASP A 256 -1.51 29.51 -3.77
CA ASP A 256 -1.72 28.28 -4.56
C ASP A 256 -1.72 26.99 -3.73
N LYS A 257 -2.27 27.10 -2.50
CA LYS A 257 -2.39 25.98 -1.57
C LYS A 257 -3.77 25.34 -1.65
N PRO A 258 -3.90 24.02 -1.43
CA PRO A 258 -5.20 23.37 -1.38
C PRO A 258 -6.07 23.94 -0.26
N VAL A 259 -7.35 24.15 -0.57
CA VAL A 259 -8.35 24.66 0.35
C VAL A 259 -9.49 23.65 0.44
N PHE A 260 -9.89 23.35 1.66
CA PHE A 260 -10.99 22.41 1.96
C PHE A 260 -12.20 23.19 2.52
N ASP A 261 -13.36 22.56 2.49
CA ASP A 261 -14.59 23.22 2.96
C ASP A 261 -14.53 23.50 4.47
N ASN A 262 -14.13 22.50 5.26
CA ASN A 262 -14.09 22.53 6.71
C ASN A 262 -12.67 22.24 7.23
N PHE A 263 -12.44 22.45 8.52
CA PHE A 263 -11.21 22.08 9.20
C PHE A 263 -11.40 20.78 10.01
N GLY A 264 -10.49 19.79 9.89
CA GLY A 264 -10.55 18.54 10.64
C GLY A 264 -9.44 17.56 10.29
N LEU A 265 -9.28 16.52 11.12
CA LEU A 265 -8.14 15.62 11.06
C LEU A 265 -8.09 14.80 9.76
N LEU A 266 -9.23 14.34 9.24
CA LEU A 266 -9.32 13.55 8.00
C LEU A 266 -9.85 14.36 6.79
N VAL A 267 -10.24 15.61 6.97
CA VAL A 267 -10.85 16.43 5.89
C VAL A 267 -9.96 16.48 4.65
N TRP A 268 -8.68 16.70 4.85
CA TRP A 268 -7.70 16.78 3.76
C TRP A 268 -7.40 15.42 3.12
N LYS A 269 -7.90 14.30 3.67
CA LYS A 269 -7.85 12.94 3.09
C LYS A 269 -9.20 12.47 2.52
N GLN A 270 -10.29 13.16 2.80
CA GLN A 270 -11.63 12.80 2.37
C GLN A 270 -11.88 13.23 0.93
N GLY A 271 -12.58 12.38 0.14
CA GLY A 271 -12.91 12.68 -1.25
C GLY A 271 -11.72 12.52 -2.21
N THR A 272 -11.79 13.18 -3.37
CA THR A 272 -10.71 13.17 -4.37
C THR A 272 -9.61 14.14 -3.94
N GLN A 273 -8.41 13.58 -3.70
CA GLN A 273 -7.26 14.37 -3.30
C GLN A 273 -6.72 15.21 -4.45
N PRO A 274 -6.24 16.44 -4.19
CA PRO A 274 -5.60 17.26 -5.24
C PRO A 274 -4.27 16.68 -5.71
N ASP A 275 -3.59 15.90 -4.87
CA ASP A 275 -2.27 15.35 -5.14
C ASP A 275 -2.28 14.33 -6.29
N VAL A 276 -1.29 14.43 -7.17
CA VAL A 276 -1.12 13.54 -8.32
C VAL A 276 0.12 12.68 -8.12
N TYR A 277 -0.08 11.37 -8.06
CA TYR A 277 0.98 10.38 -8.07
C TYR A 277 1.28 9.93 -9.50
N THR A 278 2.54 9.74 -9.83
CA THR A 278 2.99 9.05 -11.04
C THR A 278 3.85 7.87 -10.62
N VAL A 279 3.39 6.66 -10.92
CA VAL A 279 4.06 5.42 -10.54
C VAL A 279 4.48 4.60 -11.75
N ASN A 280 5.51 3.78 -11.59
CA ASN A 280 5.99 2.86 -12.61
C ASN A 280 5.02 1.69 -12.77
N THR A 281 4.61 1.40 -14.00
CA THR A 281 3.66 0.33 -14.31
C THR A 281 4.29 -1.08 -14.31
N GLY A 282 5.61 -1.18 -14.28
CA GLY A 282 6.34 -2.44 -14.46
C GLY A 282 6.43 -2.91 -15.92
N ALA A 283 5.88 -2.15 -16.88
CA ALA A 283 5.83 -2.57 -18.29
C ALA A 283 7.22 -2.66 -18.93
N HIS A 284 8.12 -1.73 -18.61
CA HIS A 284 9.49 -1.73 -19.11
C HIS A 284 10.43 -2.49 -18.18
N ASP A 285 10.22 -2.37 -16.87
CA ASP A 285 11.02 -3.01 -15.84
C ASP A 285 10.11 -3.39 -14.67
N ILE A 286 9.79 -4.67 -14.58
CA ILE A 286 8.92 -5.21 -13.54
C ILE A 286 9.48 -5.00 -12.13
N THR A 287 10.78 -4.82 -11.98
CA THR A 287 11.42 -4.57 -10.68
C THR A 287 11.10 -3.19 -10.10
N LYS A 288 10.57 -2.29 -10.93
CA LYS A 288 10.12 -0.94 -10.55
C LYS A 288 8.62 -0.83 -10.37
N LEU A 289 7.88 -1.93 -10.53
CA LEU A 289 6.43 -1.95 -10.40
C LEU A 289 5.99 -1.28 -9.10
N GLY A 290 5.08 -0.30 -9.19
CA GLY A 290 4.53 0.45 -8.05
C GLY A 290 5.46 1.50 -7.44
N GLN A 291 6.68 1.67 -7.98
CA GLN A 291 7.59 2.73 -7.54
C GLN A 291 7.07 4.10 -7.94
N ILE A 292 6.98 5.03 -7.00
CA ILE A 292 6.66 6.44 -7.27
C ILE A 292 7.81 7.04 -8.05
N GLU A 293 7.52 7.57 -9.23
CA GLU A 293 8.48 8.30 -10.06
C GLU A 293 8.33 9.83 -9.89
N LYS A 294 7.07 10.30 -9.70
CA LYS A 294 6.76 11.71 -9.45
C LYS A 294 5.59 11.85 -8.49
N PHE A 295 5.63 12.92 -7.70
CA PHE A 295 4.54 13.38 -6.87
C PHE A 295 4.30 14.87 -7.17
N ASN A 296 3.08 15.24 -7.56
CA ASN A 296 2.74 16.58 -8.04
C ASN A 296 3.67 17.09 -9.16
N GLY A 297 4.07 16.18 -10.06
CA GLY A 297 4.96 16.49 -11.19
C GLY A 297 6.46 16.51 -10.85
N ALA A 298 6.86 16.57 -9.58
CA ALA A 298 8.25 16.56 -9.14
C ALA A 298 8.72 15.14 -8.82
N SER A 299 9.92 14.77 -9.23
CA SER A 299 10.60 13.51 -8.83
C SER A 299 11.44 13.69 -7.56
N HIS A 300 11.55 14.90 -7.07
CA HIS A 300 12.50 15.32 -6.05
C HIS A 300 11.99 16.59 -5.35
N TYR A 301 12.10 16.63 -4.04
CA TYR A 301 11.87 17.86 -3.27
C TYR A 301 13.14 18.71 -3.18
N ASP A 302 13.01 19.94 -2.75
CA ASP A 302 14.11 20.82 -2.34
C ASP A 302 13.88 21.34 -0.91
N LEU A 303 13.44 20.46 -0.03
CA LEU A 303 13.11 20.80 1.36
C LEU A 303 14.21 20.43 2.32
N TRP A 304 14.92 19.33 2.06
CA TRP A 304 15.83 18.68 2.98
C TRP A 304 17.29 18.90 2.60
N GLY A 305 18.20 18.60 3.53
CA GLY A 305 19.62 18.88 3.40
C GLY A 305 20.41 17.98 2.44
N SER A 306 19.82 16.92 1.90
CA SER A 306 20.50 16.03 0.94
C SER A 306 19.56 15.51 -0.15
N ASP A 307 20.13 15.11 -1.28
CA ASP A 307 19.39 14.56 -2.42
C ASP A 307 18.69 13.24 -2.07
N SER A 308 19.32 12.42 -1.25
CA SER A 308 18.71 11.14 -0.81
C SER A 308 17.43 11.35 -0.03
N CYS A 309 17.36 12.38 0.82
CA CYS A 309 16.19 12.71 1.62
C CYS A 309 15.11 13.47 0.83
N ASN A 310 15.51 14.20 -0.19
CA ASN A 310 14.61 14.86 -1.11
C ASN A 310 13.99 13.92 -2.15
N SER A 311 14.61 12.76 -2.42
CA SER A 311 14.11 11.77 -3.38
C SER A 311 12.81 11.12 -2.90
N ILE A 312 11.79 11.11 -3.75
CA ILE A 312 10.48 10.47 -3.49
C ILE A 312 10.36 9.08 -4.12
N GLN A 313 11.41 8.61 -4.81
CA GLN A 313 11.41 7.33 -5.51
C GLN A 313 11.37 6.16 -4.53
N THR A 314 10.18 5.69 -4.21
CA THR A 314 9.91 4.56 -3.32
C THR A 314 8.47 4.06 -3.50
N SER A 315 7.99 3.14 -2.65
CA SER A 315 6.62 2.62 -2.65
C SER A 315 5.60 3.65 -2.14
N ASP A 316 4.35 3.49 -2.56
CA ASP A 316 3.17 4.17 -2.00
C ASP A 316 2.68 3.54 -0.67
N GLY A 317 3.38 2.51 -0.17
CA GLY A 317 3.02 1.76 1.03
C GLY A 317 2.16 0.52 0.78
N ILE A 318 1.65 0.31 -0.42
CA ILE A 318 0.80 -0.84 -0.78
C ILE A 318 1.59 -1.88 -1.59
N LEU A 319 2.34 -1.41 -2.59
CA LEU A 319 3.10 -2.26 -3.50
C LEU A 319 4.58 -1.91 -3.46
N TYR A 320 5.40 -2.85 -3.02
CA TYR A 320 6.85 -2.68 -2.88
C TYR A 320 7.61 -3.41 -3.99
N PRO A 321 8.79 -2.92 -4.40
CA PRO A 321 9.63 -3.62 -5.36
C PRO A 321 9.95 -5.04 -4.88
N PHE A 322 9.39 -6.04 -5.56
CA PHE A 322 9.41 -7.42 -5.09
C PHE A 322 10.83 -8.01 -5.00
N ASN A 323 11.76 -7.55 -5.83
CA ASN A 323 13.16 -7.96 -5.78
C ASN A 323 13.84 -7.56 -4.46
N ARG A 324 13.50 -6.39 -3.89
CA ARG A 324 13.99 -5.95 -2.58
C ARG A 324 13.39 -6.79 -1.47
N VAL A 325 12.06 -7.02 -1.52
CA VAL A 325 11.35 -7.86 -0.55
C VAL A 325 11.91 -9.29 -0.58
N LYS A 326 12.02 -9.90 -1.76
CA LYS A 326 12.58 -11.26 -1.94
C LYS A 326 13.99 -11.40 -1.38
N SER A 327 14.82 -10.38 -1.56
CA SER A 327 16.20 -10.37 -1.04
C SER A 327 16.31 -9.91 0.41
N LYS A 328 15.18 -9.70 1.11
CA LYS A 328 15.13 -9.26 2.52
C LYS A 328 15.90 -7.96 2.78
N LYS A 329 16.01 -7.12 1.75
CA LYS A 329 16.63 -5.81 1.88
C LYS A 329 15.65 -4.82 2.47
N GLU A 330 16.18 -3.74 3.02
CA GLU A 330 15.42 -2.58 3.42
C GLU A 330 14.41 -2.17 2.33
N VAL A 331 13.20 -1.85 2.75
CA VAL A 331 12.16 -1.24 1.93
C VAL A 331 11.81 0.13 2.51
N SER A 332 11.23 1.00 1.72
CA SER A 332 10.74 2.29 2.19
C SER A 332 9.41 2.61 1.55
N PHE A 333 8.66 3.53 2.15
CA PHE A 333 7.42 4.06 1.59
C PHE A 333 7.35 5.57 1.83
N PHE A 334 6.66 6.25 0.92
CA PHE A 334 6.53 7.69 0.95
C PHE A 334 5.31 8.12 1.77
N ILE A 335 5.52 9.08 2.69
CA ILE A 335 4.44 9.73 3.44
C ILE A 335 4.39 11.20 3.03
N PRO A 336 3.42 11.62 2.22
CA PRO A 336 3.31 13.01 1.74
C PRO A 336 3.26 14.04 2.85
N GLN A 337 2.59 13.73 3.96
CA GLN A 337 2.43 14.61 5.12
C GLN A 337 3.75 14.92 5.84
N LEU A 338 4.71 14.02 5.69
CA LEU A 338 6.07 14.19 6.21
C LEU A 338 7.04 14.67 5.12
N CYS A 339 6.61 14.72 3.85
CA CYS A 339 7.46 14.95 2.68
C CYS A 339 8.73 14.09 2.71
N ARG A 340 8.62 12.84 3.17
CA ARG A 340 9.79 11.96 3.31
C ARG A 340 9.47 10.49 3.07
N LYS A 341 10.52 9.75 2.78
CA LYS A 341 10.52 8.29 2.81
C LYS A 341 10.70 7.80 4.25
N VAL A 342 9.95 6.78 4.61
CA VAL A 342 10.10 6.08 5.89
C VAL A 342 10.68 4.70 5.61
N PRO A 343 11.85 4.35 6.19
CA PRO A 343 12.47 3.05 6.01
C PRO A 343 11.80 1.99 6.88
N ALA A 344 11.83 0.75 6.41
CA ALA A 344 11.46 -0.42 7.19
C ALA A 344 12.42 -1.57 6.91
N TYR A 345 12.81 -2.27 7.98
CA TYR A 345 13.82 -3.31 7.98
C TYR A 345 13.22 -4.68 8.18
N PHE A 346 13.74 -5.67 7.45
CA PHE A 346 13.35 -7.06 7.60
C PHE A 346 13.70 -7.58 9.01
N VAL A 347 12.71 -8.17 9.68
CA VAL A 347 12.90 -8.73 11.03
C VAL A 347 12.63 -10.23 11.10
N GLY A 348 11.95 -10.83 10.12
CA GLY A 348 11.71 -12.25 10.14
C GLY A 348 10.71 -12.73 9.08
N GLU A 349 10.68 -14.04 8.93
CA GLU A 349 9.67 -14.72 8.11
C GLU A 349 8.47 -15.07 8.98
N ASN A 350 7.27 -14.95 8.45
CA ASN A 350 6.03 -15.25 9.13
C ASN A 350 5.03 -15.91 8.17
N ARG A 351 3.90 -16.35 8.69
CA ARG A 351 2.79 -16.88 7.89
C ARG A 351 1.50 -16.14 8.23
N MET A 352 0.76 -15.81 7.23
CA MET A 352 -0.58 -15.26 7.35
C MET A 352 -1.58 -16.42 7.28
N LEU A 353 -2.53 -16.48 8.22
CA LEU A 353 -3.52 -17.57 8.34
C LEU A 353 -2.87 -18.97 8.28
N ASP A 354 -1.66 -19.13 8.82
CA ASP A 354 -0.84 -20.34 8.80
C ASP A 354 -0.54 -20.93 7.41
N LYS A 355 -0.92 -20.22 6.35
CA LYS A 355 -0.86 -20.70 4.96
C LYS A 355 0.06 -19.87 4.08
N VAL A 356 -0.13 -18.55 4.02
CA VAL A 356 0.56 -17.68 3.07
C VAL A 356 1.87 -17.16 3.66
N PRO A 357 3.03 -17.37 3.01
CA PRO A 357 4.30 -16.86 3.50
C PRO A 357 4.35 -15.34 3.37
N VAL A 358 4.80 -14.66 4.42
CA VAL A 358 5.03 -13.22 4.46
C VAL A 358 6.36 -12.90 5.11
N TYR A 359 6.97 -11.82 4.71
CA TYR A 359 8.16 -11.27 5.32
C TYR A 359 7.77 -10.06 6.15
N ARG A 360 8.11 -10.11 7.44
CA ARG A 360 7.82 -9.05 8.39
C ARG A 360 8.89 -7.99 8.35
N TYR A 361 8.44 -6.75 8.24
CA TYR A 361 9.26 -5.54 8.31
C TYR A 361 8.80 -4.67 9.47
N LYS A 362 9.73 -3.96 10.10
CA LYS A 362 9.43 -2.97 11.14
C LYS A 362 10.08 -1.63 10.81
N ILE A 363 9.37 -0.55 11.15
CA ILE A 363 9.94 0.80 11.17
C ILE A 363 10.80 0.92 12.42
N PRO A 364 12.01 1.48 12.33
CA PRO A 364 12.86 1.67 13.48
C PRO A 364 12.25 2.69 14.47
N THR A 365 12.44 2.48 15.75
CA THR A 365 11.89 3.36 16.80
C THR A 365 12.56 4.74 16.85
N ASP A 366 13.76 4.86 16.29
CA ASP A 366 14.53 6.10 16.12
C ASP A 366 14.28 6.81 14.78
N VAL A 367 13.22 6.42 14.06
CA VAL A 367 12.85 7.00 12.76
C VAL A 367 12.71 8.53 12.79
N PHE A 368 12.37 9.11 13.94
CA PHE A 368 12.26 10.56 14.14
C PHE A 368 13.43 11.16 14.93
N ASP A 369 14.51 10.43 15.09
CA ASP A 369 15.74 10.97 15.67
C ASP A 369 16.61 11.57 14.54
N CYS A 370 16.54 12.89 14.41
CA CYS A 370 17.31 13.62 13.39
C CYS A 370 18.67 14.10 13.91
N ALA A 371 18.88 14.16 15.22
CA ALA A 371 20.10 14.68 15.81
C ALA A 371 21.20 13.61 15.91
N GLU A 372 20.85 12.42 16.37
CA GLU A 372 21.82 11.35 16.64
C GLU A 372 21.92 10.32 15.50
N ASN A 373 20.81 10.08 14.77
CA ASN A 373 20.80 9.15 13.64
C ASN A 373 21.30 9.83 12.35
N GLU A 374 22.48 9.41 11.87
CA GLU A 374 23.12 9.97 10.68
C GLU A 374 22.24 9.92 9.42
N ASP A 375 21.44 8.84 9.26
CA ASP A 375 20.54 8.68 8.11
C ASP A 375 19.39 9.69 8.13
N ASN A 376 19.07 10.25 9.30
CA ASN A 376 18.00 11.22 9.50
C ASN A 376 18.49 12.68 9.62
N LYS A 377 19.79 12.93 9.73
CA LYS A 377 20.37 14.29 9.87
C LYS A 377 19.95 15.25 8.75
N CYS A 378 19.73 14.74 7.57
CA CYS A 378 19.29 15.54 6.44
C CYS A 378 17.91 16.17 6.63
N TYR A 379 17.08 15.64 7.56
CA TYR A 379 15.76 16.18 7.87
C TYR A 379 15.77 17.30 8.93
N CYS A 380 16.93 17.71 9.41
CA CYS A 380 17.10 18.95 10.16
C CYS A 380 16.85 20.17 9.25
N ASP A 381 16.54 21.32 9.83
CA ASP A 381 16.29 22.54 9.06
C ASP A 381 17.44 22.84 8.07
N LYS A 382 17.10 22.99 6.80
CA LYS A 382 18.08 23.15 5.72
C LYS A 382 18.98 24.38 5.90
N THR A 383 18.41 25.47 6.46
CA THR A 383 19.05 26.77 6.58
C THR A 383 19.84 26.90 7.89
N THR A 384 19.16 26.64 9.00
CA THR A 384 19.74 26.84 10.34
C THR A 384 20.54 25.62 10.83
N LYS A 385 20.37 24.46 10.16
CA LYS A 385 20.89 23.16 10.60
C LYS A 385 20.38 22.72 11.98
N ALA A 386 19.36 23.40 12.50
CA ALA A 386 18.74 23.02 13.75
C ALA A 386 17.93 21.75 13.57
N CYS A 387 18.20 20.76 14.40
CA CYS A 387 17.44 19.52 14.44
C CYS A 387 16.32 19.63 15.48
N PRO A 388 15.14 19.05 15.22
CA PRO A 388 14.12 18.91 16.24
C PRO A 388 14.66 18.04 17.40
N PRO A 389 14.10 18.18 18.61
CA PRO A 389 14.42 17.28 19.71
C PRO A 389 14.22 15.81 19.30
N ARG A 390 14.98 14.90 19.91
CA ARG A 390 14.86 13.48 19.67
C ARG A 390 13.40 12.99 19.78
N GLY A 391 13.00 12.12 18.87
CA GLY A 391 11.64 11.55 18.81
C GLY A 391 10.58 12.46 18.20
N LEU A 392 10.96 13.66 17.72
CA LEU A 392 10.10 14.56 16.97
C LEU A 392 10.55 14.74 15.53
N PHE A 393 9.61 14.76 14.62
CA PHE A 393 9.81 15.15 13.23
C PHE A 393 9.11 16.47 12.94
N ASN A 394 9.85 17.47 12.46
CA ASN A 394 9.31 18.78 12.10
C ASN A 394 8.73 18.76 10.67
N ALA A 395 7.40 18.79 10.56
CA ALA A 395 6.70 18.81 9.28
C ALA A 395 6.21 20.21 8.86
N THR A 396 6.66 21.27 9.51
CA THR A 396 6.19 22.64 9.24
C THR A 396 6.30 23.02 7.77
N SER A 397 7.39 22.68 7.10
CA SER A 397 7.59 22.93 5.66
C SER A 397 6.61 22.15 4.77
N CYS A 398 6.14 20.99 5.21
CA CYS A 398 5.19 20.14 4.50
C CYS A 398 3.73 20.46 4.83
N SER A 399 3.50 21.27 5.87
CA SER A 399 2.19 21.61 6.41
C SER A 399 1.86 23.09 6.21
N PHE A 400 2.31 23.67 5.10
CA PHE A 400 2.03 25.07 4.71
C PHE A 400 2.44 26.11 5.77
N GLY A 401 3.47 25.81 6.55
CA GLY A 401 3.93 26.68 7.64
C GLY A 401 3.23 26.46 8.97
N THR A 402 2.23 25.59 9.03
CA THR A 402 1.63 25.15 10.30
C THR A 402 2.68 24.40 11.12
N PRO A 403 2.93 24.72 12.40
CA PRO A 403 3.99 24.12 13.21
C PRO A 403 3.61 22.72 13.69
N LEU A 404 3.35 21.82 12.72
CA LEU A 404 3.01 20.43 12.98
C LEU A 404 4.28 19.59 13.17
N PHE A 405 4.22 18.75 14.19
CA PHE A 405 5.25 17.80 14.53
C PHE A 405 4.67 16.40 14.60
N TYR A 406 5.45 15.42 14.13
CA TYR A 406 5.07 14.02 14.25
C TYR A 406 5.97 13.30 15.24
N SER A 407 5.42 12.32 15.93
CA SER A 407 6.12 11.45 16.87
C SER A 407 5.51 10.05 16.86
N LEU A 408 6.14 9.14 17.57
CA LEU A 408 5.47 7.90 17.95
C LEU A 408 4.42 8.19 19.05
N PRO A 409 3.37 7.34 19.22
CA PRO A 409 2.34 7.54 20.21
C PRO A 409 2.88 7.80 21.62
N HIS A 410 2.28 8.73 22.34
CA HIS A 410 2.68 9.16 23.68
C HIS A 410 4.13 9.62 23.81
N PHE A 411 4.70 10.13 22.69
CA PHE A 411 6.12 10.54 22.61
C PHE A 411 7.10 9.40 22.92
N PHE A 412 6.75 8.16 22.57
CA PHE A 412 7.64 7.03 22.78
C PHE A 412 9.03 7.29 22.15
N GLY A 413 10.08 7.08 22.94
CA GLY A 413 11.47 7.32 22.51
C GLY A 413 11.88 8.79 22.37
N ALA A 414 10.99 9.74 22.67
CA ALA A 414 11.32 11.17 22.63
C ALA A 414 12.03 11.64 23.90
N ASP A 415 12.77 12.75 23.79
CA ASP A 415 13.36 13.41 24.92
C ASP A 415 12.29 13.86 25.91
N ARG A 416 12.54 13.65 27.20
CA ARG A 416 11.59 14.02 28.26
C ARG A 416 11.21 15.50 28.24
N ALA A 417 12.12 16.37 27.87
CA ALA A 417 11.89 17.81 27.75
C ALA A 417 10.76 18.16 26.77
N VAL A 418 10.51 17.32 25.75
CA VAL A 418 9.45 17.53 24.74
C VAL A 418 8.06 17.55 25.37
N PHE A 419 7.82 16.67 26.35
CA PHE A 419 6.52 16.47 26.97
C PHE A 419 6.51 16.75 28.49
N GLU A 420 7.54 17.43 29.00
CA GLU A 420 7.64 17.76 30.42
C GLU A 420 6.46 18.60 30.93
N GLY A 421 5.89 19.45 30.06
CA GLY A 421 4.71 20.28 30.32
C GLY A 421 3.38 19.54 30.29
N ILE A 422 3.37 18.24 29.97
CA ILE A 422 2.16 17.42 29.76
C ILE A 422 2.15 16.27 30.76
N THR A 423 0.97 15.95 31.31
CA THR A 423 0.71 14.78 32.16
C THR A 423 -0.44 13.96 31.59
N GLY A 424 -0.61 12.71 32.04
CA GLY A 424 -1.66 11.81 31.54
C GLY A 424 -1.26 10.99 30.31
N LEU A 425 -0.01 11.14 29.83
CA LEU A 425 0.52 10.31 28.77
C LEU A 425 0.82 8.89 29.28
N ASN A 426 0.64 7.87 28.43
CA ASN A 426 1.03 6.52 28.75
C ASN A 426 2.56 6.38 28.64
N GLU A 427 3.22 6.05 29.75
CA GLU A 427 4.67 5.89 29.79
C GLU A 427 5.17 4.64 29.02
N ARG A 428 4.31 3.64 28.78
CA ARG A 428 4.62 2.40 28.07
C ARG A 428 3.60 2.08 27.00
N PRO A 429 3.51 2.90 25.94
CA PRO A 429 2.62 2.57 24.85
C PRO A 429 3.10 1.30 24.13
N THR A 430 2.15 0.49 23.66
CA THR A 430 2.46 -0.70 22.85
C THR A 430 2.92 -0.30 21.45
N ILE A 431 4.23 -0.13 21.27
CA ILE A 431 4.84 0.16 19.97
C ILE A 431 5.36 -1.11 19.30
N ASP A 432 5.68 -2.14 20.08
CA ASP A 432 6.26 -3.40 19.59
C ASP A 432 5.40 -4.16 18.58
N ASP A 433 4.12 -3.86 18.53
CA ASP A 433 3.17 -4.43 17.58
C ASP A 433 3.10 -3.69 16.22
N THR A 434 3.91 -2.65 16.02
CA THR A 434 4.04 -1.96 14.73
C THR A 434 4.82 -2.82 13.75
N PHE A 435 4.22 -3.20 12.62
CA PHE A 435 4.83 -4.05 11.60
C PHE A 435 4.15 -3.91 10.24
N MET A 436 4.81 -4.42 9.21
CA MET A 436 4.27 -4.64 7.86
C MET A 436 4.64 -6.05 7.42
N ASP A 437 3.66 -6.83 6.98
CA ASP A 437 3.85 -8.16 6.40
C ASP A 437 3.70 -8.08 4.88
N LEU A 438 4.81 -8.25 4.18
CA LEU A 438 4.90 -8.15 2.73
C LEU A 438 4.99 -9.54 2.11
N HIS A 439 4.27 -9.76 1.00
CA HIS A 439 4.36 -11.00 0.26
C HIS A 439 5.71 -11.10 -0.49
N PRO A 440 6.53 -12.17 -0.28
CA PRO A 440 7.92 -12.24 -0.76
C PRO A 440 8.08 -12.25 -2.30
N LYS A 441 7.05 -12.70 -3.04
CA LYS A 441 7.09 -12.80 -4.49
C LYS A 441 6.47 -11.62 -5.21
N PHE A 442 5.51 -10.93 -4.60
CA PHE A 442 4.72 -9.88 -5.26
C PHE A 442 4.97 -8.49 -4.67
N GLY A 443 5.62 -8.41 -3.51
CA GLY A 443 5.86 -7.13 -2.82
C GLY A 443 4.58 -6.46 -2.29
N LEU A 444 3.44 -7.15 -2.30
CA LEU A 444 2.17 -6.63 -1.83
C LEU A 444 2.13 -6.64 -0.30
N MET A 445 1.72 -5.54 0.30
CA MET A 445 1.43 -5.47 1.73
C MET A 445 0.09 -6.17 2.00
N LEU A 446 0.10 -7.20 2.85
CA LEU A 446 -1.07 -8.02 3.16
C LEU A 446 -1.64 -7.68 4.52
N ARG A 447 -0.77 -7.46 5.51
CA ARG A 447 -1.11 -7.07 6.88
C ARG A 447 -0.19 -5.97 7.34
N GLY A 448 -0.65 -5.16 8.26
CA GLY A 448 0.22 -4.18 8.88
C GLY A 448 -0.48 -3.40 9.96
N LYS A 449 0.33 -2.87 10.84
CA LYS A 449 -0.09 -1.98 11.91
C LYS A 449 0.94 -0.86 12.00
N LEU A 450 0.52 0.35 11.62
CA LEU A 450 1.37 1.54 11.61
C LEU A 450 0.76 2.58 12.54
N LYS A 451 1.58 3.18 13.40
CA LYS A 451 1.15 4.15 14.41
C LYS A 451 1.90 5.46 14.24
N LEU A 452 1.18 6.57 14.27
CA LEU A 452 1.73 7.91 14.11
C LEU A 452 0.96 8.91 14.96
N GLN A 453 1.65 9.75 15.71
CA GLN A 453 1.06 10.82 16.52
C GLN A 453 1.29 12.17 15.86
N LEU A 454 0.23 12.98 15.83
CA LEU A 454 0.23 14.36 15.37
C LEU A 454 0.27 15.31 16.56
N ASN A 455 1.18 16.28 16.51
CA ASN A 455 1.37 17.29 17.55
C ASN A 455 1.45 18.67 16.90
N ILE A 456 1.13 19.71 17.69
CA ILE A 456 1.33 21.09 17.27
C ILE A 456 2.20 21.83 18.29
N ARG A 457 3.12 22.67 17.81
CA ARG A 457 4.00 23.46 18.68
C ARG A 457 3.45 24.87 18.87
N VAL A 458 3.47 25.33 20.11
CA VAL A 458 3.15 26.72 20.45
C VAL A 458 4.30 27.64 20.07
N GLU A 459 4.04 28.62 19.21
CA GLU A 459 4.99 29.61 18.74
C GLU A 459 4.65 30.96 19.36
N LYS A 460 5.30 31.33 20.48
CA LYS A 460 5.12 32.62 21.09
C LYS A 460 5.73 33.76 20.26
N SER A 461 5.07 34.87 20.26
CA SER A 461 5.64 36.12 19.76
C SER A 461 5.11 37.33 20.53
N TYR A 462 5.94 38.35 20.61
CA TYR A 462 5.53 39.63 21.22
C TYR A 462 4.35 40.23 20.45
N GLY A 463 3.29 40.65 21.16
CA GLY A 463 2.05 41.16 20.57
C GLY A 463 0.92 40.12 20.48
N LEU A 464 1.15 38.87 20.84
CA LEU A 464 0.12 37.82 20.96
C LEU A 464 -0.12 37.48 22.41
N SER A 465 -1.07 38.17 23.05
CA SER A 465 -1.38 37.99 24.47
C SER A 465 -2.03 36.65 24.78
N GLU A 466 -2.80 36.07 23.83
CA GLU A 466 -3.47 34.81 24.01
C GLU A 466 -2.47 33.67 24.33
N LEU A 467 -1.29 33.69 23.72
CA LEU A 467 -0.28 32.65 23.91
C LEU A 467 0.72 32.91 25.04
N THR A 468 0.60 34.02 25.76
CA THR A 468 1.57 34.36 26.82
C THR A 468 1.55 33.41 28.01
N LYS A 469 0.42 32.76 28.27
CA LYS A 469 0.24 31.77 29.33
C LYS A 469 0.97 30.46 29.10
N TYR A 470 1.29 30.13 27.85
CA TYR A 470 1.92 28.87 27.47
C TYR A 470 3.44 29.05 27.32
N PRO A 471 4.26 28.06 27.66
CA PRO A 471 5.70 28.08 27.34
C PRO A 471 5.94 28.17 25.83
N ASP A 472 6.96 28.94 25.41
CA ASP A 472 7.38 28.95 24.01
C ASP A 472 7.97 27.58 23.63
N GLY A 473 7.61 27.06 22.47
CA GLY A 473 8.05 25.75 22.01
C GLY A 473 7.31 24.56 22.65
N LEU A 474 6.32 24.79 23.51
CA LEU A 474 5.50 23.69 24.07
C LEU A 474 4.85 22.88 22.94
N VAL A 475 5.07 21.56 22.96
CA VAL A 475 4.50 20.62 21.97
C VAL A 475 3.24 20.00 22.54
N LEU A 476 2.11 20.28 21.90
CA LEU A 476 0.79 19.82 22.32
C LEU A 476 0.36 18.61 21.47
N PRO A 477 0.16 17.42 22.05
CA PRO A 477 -0.38 16.29 21.32
C PRO A 477 -1.84 16.51 20.93
N LEU A 478 -2.20 16.22 19.67
CA LEU A 478 -3.56 16.36 19.15
C LEU A 478 -4.28 15.01 19.14
N ALA A 479 -3.70 14.07 18.43
CA ALA A 479 -4.22 12.71 18.26
C ALA A 479 -3.12 11.78 17.78
N TRP A 480 -3.30 10.48 17.99
CA TRP A 480 -2.51 9.49 17.25
C TRP A 480 -3.41 8.54 16.49
N VAL A 481 -2.89 8.07 15.39
CA VAL A 481 -3.63 7.26 14.41
C VAL A 481 -2.94 5.92 14.25
N GLU A 482 -3.72 4.85 14.27
CA GLU A 482 -3.29 3.51 13.92
C GLU A 482 -3.93 3.10 12.60
N TYR A 483 -3.11 2.89 11.56
CA TYR A 483 -3.52 2.19 10.35
C TYR A 483 -3.35 0.70 10.57
N ASN A 484 -4.43 -0.05 10.47
CA ASN A 484 -4.48 -1.45 10.81
C ASN A 484 -5.11 -2.28 9.70
N ILE A 485 -4.43 -3.36 9.30
CA ILE A 485 -4.95 -4.41 8.41
C ILE A 485 -4.67 -5.73 9.10
N GLU A 486 -5.71 -6.42 9.54
CA GLU A 486 -5.65 -7.74 10.18
C GLU A 486 -6.15 -8.84 9.24
N ASP A 487 -5.96 -10.09 9.62
CA ASP A 487 -6.41 -11.26 8.84
C ASP A 487 -7.92 -11.22 8.55
N ARG A 488 -8.72 -10.70 9.47
CA ARG A 488 -10.18 -10.55 9.33
C ARG A 488 -10.63 -9.47 8.33
N ASP A 489 -9.74 -8.53 8.00
CA ASP A 489 -10.01 -7.44 7.07
C ASP A 489 -9.77 -7.87 5.61
N LEU A 490 -9.21 -9.08 5.42
CA LEU A 490 -8.90 -9.62 4.11
C LEU A 490 -10.10 -10.39 3.55
N PRO A 491 -10.62 -10.03 2.38
CA PRO A 491 -11.66 -10.81 1.70
C PRO A 491 -11.19 -12.25 1.43
N GLU A 492 -12.07 -13.24 1.64
CA GLU A 492 -11.73 -14.66 1.41
C GLU A 492 -11.23 -14.92 -0.02
N ASP A 493 -11.85 -14.29 -1.01
CA ASP A 493 -11.45 -14.40 -2.42
C ASP A 493 -10.01 -13.93 -2.64
N LEU A 494 -9.60 -12.85 -1.95
CA LEU A 494 -8.23 -12.36 -2.01
C LEU A 494 -7.25 -13.35 -1.37
N VAL A 495 -7.60 -13.91 -0.22
CA VAL A 495 -6.77 -14.91 0.48
C VAL A 495 -6.60 -16.15 -0.38
N GLN A 496 -7.68 -16.66 -0.99
CA GLN A 496 -7.63 -17.80 -1.91
C GLN A 496 -6.76 -17.49 -3.15
N LEU A 497 -6.95 -16.32 -3.74
CA LEU A 497 -6.15 -15.87 -4.88
C LEU A 497 -4.66 -15.85 -4.54
N ILE A 498 -4.27 -15.21 -3.41
CA ILE A 498 -2.88 -15.15 -2.97
C ILE A 498 -2.32 -16.55 -2.68
N TYR A 499 -3.13 -17.44 -2.11
CA TYR A 499 -2.76 -18.83 -1.91
C TYR A 499 -2.47 -19.53 -3.23
N HIS A 500 -3.36 -19.42 -4.22
CA HIS A 500 -3.16 -20.01 -5.56
C HIS A 500 -1.93 -19.43 -6.26
N LEU A 501 -1.73 -18.12 -6.21
CA LEU A 501 -0.55 -17.46 -6.77
C LEU A 501 0.75 -17.90 -6.08
N SER A 502 0.70 -18.20 -4.79
CA SER A 502 1.90 -18.58 -4.00
C SER A 502 2.27 -20.05 -4.19
N PHE A 503 1.28 -20.95 -4.21
CA PHE A 503 1.50 -22.40 -4.16
C PHE A 503 1.11 -23.11 -5.45
N THR A 504 -0.08 -22.84 -5.98
CA THR A 504 -0.57 -23.58 -7.15
C THR A 504 0.28 -23.30 -8.39
N LEU A 505 0.63 -22.04 -8.65
CA LEU A 505 1.48 -21.67 -9.77
C LEU A 505 2.91 -22.22 -9.62
N TRP A 506 3.44 -22.25 -8.40
CA TRP A 506 4.74 -22.86 -8.13
C TRP A 506 4.73 -24.37 -8.38
N ASN A 507 3.72 -25.06 -7.87
CA ASN A 507 3.57 -26.50 -8.09
C ASN A 507 3.33 -26.83 -9.57
N LEU A 508 2.57 -25.97 -10.28
CA LEU A 508 2.36 -26.10 -11.71
C LEU A 508 3.68 -25.91 -12.49
N GLU A 509 4.48 -24.91 -12.15
CA GLU A 509 5.81 -24.69 -12.74
C GLU A 509 6.70 -25.92 -12.55
N LEU A 510 6.75 -26.45 -11.32
CA LEU A 510 7.54 -27.63 -10.98
C LEU A 510 7.03 -28.85 -11.73
N GLY A 511 5.71 -29.06 -11.76
CA GLY A 511 5.06 -30.15 -12.48
C GLY A 511 5.34 -30.10 -14.00
N LEU A 512 5.26 -28.92 -14.60
CA LEU A 512 5.58 -28.71 -16.01
C LEU A 512 7.07 -28.95 -16.30
N LYS A 513 7.99 -28.46 -15.47
CA LYS A 513 9.43 -28.66 -15.61
C LYS A 513 9.78 -30.15 -15.64
N TYR A 514 9.39 -30.87 -14.61
CA TYR A 514 9.74 -32.30 -14.48
C TYR A 514 8.84 -33.19 -15.35
N GLY A 515 7.58 -32.82 -15.57
CA GLY A 515 6.66 -33.55 -16.43
C GLY A 515 7.12 -33.55 -17.91
N CYS A 516 7.51 -32.37 -18.43
CA CYS A 516 8.05 -32.27 -19.78
C CYS A 516 9.37 -33.06 -19.94
N LEU A 517 10.26 -32.99 -18.96
CA LEU A 517 11.51 -33.73 -18.95
C LEU A 517 11.26 -35.24 -18.96
N LEU A 518 10.38 -35.74 -18.09
CA LEU A 518 10.01 -37.14 -18.03
C LEU A 518 9.37 -37.62 -19.36
N ALA A 519 8.43 -36.83 -19.90
CA ALA A 519 7.79 -37.11 -21.16
C ALA A 519 8.80 -37.17 -22.31
N THR A 520 9.80 -36.30 -22.33
CA THR A 520 10.91 -36.32 -23.31
C THR A 520 11.71 -37.61 -23.21
N MET A 521 12.10 -38.03 -22.01
CA MET A 521 12.85 -39.29 -21.80
C MET A 521 12.04 -40.52 -22.21
N VAL A 522 10.77 -40.59 -21.82
CA VAL A 522 9.88 -41.71 -22.14
C VAL A 522 9.64 -41.81 -23.65
N THR A 523 9.28 -40.70 -24.30
CA THR A 523 9.00 -40.68 -25.73
C THR A 523 10.25 -41.01 -26.53
N PHE A 524 11.42 -40.48 -26.15
CA PHE A 524 12.71 -40.86 -26.77
C PHE A 524 12.98 -42.35 -26.67
N THR A 525 12.84 -42.91 -25.46
CA THR A 525 13.04 -44.36 -25.25
C THR A 525 12.06 -45.18 -26.08
N CYS A 526 10.78 -44.79 -26.14
CA CYS A 526 9.78 -45.49 -26.97
C CYS A 526 10.12 -45.43 -28.46
N VAL A 527 10.57 -44.26 -28.98
CA VAL A 527 11.05 -44.14 -30.37
C VAL A 527 12.19 -45.10 -30.64
N LEU A 528 13.20 -45.16 -29.76
CA LEU A 528 14.34 -46.06 -29.90
C LEU A 528 13.90 -47.53 -29.89
N LEU A 529 12.99 -47.92 -29.02
CA LEU A 529 12.47 -49.30 -28.94
C LEU A 529 11.71 -49.70 -30.22
N VAL A 530 10.86 -48.83 -30.76
CA VAL A 530 10.14 -49.06 -32.02
C VAL A 530 11.11 -49.23 -33.18
N LEU A 531 12.12 -48.36 -33.28
CA LEU A 531 13.15 -48.43 -34.31
C LEU A 531 14.01 -49.71 -34.17
N LYS A 532 14.42 -50.07 -32.94
CA LYS A 532 15.18 -51.30 -32.66
C LYS A 532 14.39 -52.56 -33.00
N LYS A 533 13.10 -52.59 -32.68
CA LYS A 533 12.20 -53.69 -33.02
C LYS A 533 12.07 -53.83 -34.54
N HIS A 534 11.89 -52.74 -35.25
CA HIS A 534 11.80 -52.72 -36.72
C HIS A 534 13.08 -53.22 -37.35
N ARG A 535 14.27 -52.82 -36.88
CA ARG A 535 15.58 -53.27 -37.35
C ARG A 535 15.78 -54.76 -37.14
N ARG A 536 15.38 -55.33 -35.99
CA ARG A 536 15.47 -56.76 -35.69
C ARG A 536 14.58 -57.61 -36.58
N GLU A 537 13.39 -57.19 -36.91
CA GLU A 537 12.47 -57.91 -37.78
C GLU A 537 12.96 -57.92 -39.23
N ARG A 538 13.60 -56.85 -39.68
CA ARG A 538 14.24 -56.79 -41.00
C ARG A 538 15.37 -57.76 -41.10
N CYS A 539 16.27 -57.80 -40.14
CA CYS A 539 17.38 -58.77 -40.14
C CYS A 539 16.92 -60.25 -40.05
N ARG A 540 15.68 -60.52 -39.60
CA ARG A 540 15.09 -61.88 -39.62
C ARG A 540 14.36 -62.20 -40.90
N GLY A 541 13.98 -61.24 -41.73
CA GLY A 541 13.29 -61.44 -43.00
C GLY A 541 14.23 -61.54 -44.18
N ASP A 542 15.50 -61.15 -43.98
CA ASP A 542 16.57 -61.26 -45.03
C ASP A 542 17.40 -62.56 -44.90
N CYS A 543 17.09 -63.45 -43.93
CA CYS A 543 17.54 -64.81 -43.82
C CYS A 543 16.43 -65.79 -44.26
#